data_92e58a49c280bf11445c4c3d11f60bf7
#
_entry.id   92e58a49c280bf11445c4c3d11f60bf7
#
_cell.length_a   1.000
_cell.length_b   1.000
_cell.length_c   1.000
_cell.angle_alpha   90.00
_cell.angle_beta   90.00
_cell.angle_gamma   90.00
#
_symmetry.space_group_name_H-M   'P 1'
#
loop_
_entity.id
_entity.type
_entity.pdbx_description
1 polymer ?
#
loop_
_entity_poly.entity_id
_entity_poly.type
_entity_poly.pdbx_seq_one_letter_code
_entity_poly.pdbx_strand_id
1 'polypeptide(L)'
;MRQKDYNKLRKGWDRDRYNAEGYKDMTAYLALRNVEREERAKRYGRKRRRSGPRHPVDRLKAGLNENERFALEEMANAIIIQAAEDWREAKRMLRTCPDNAEAISTVKETEAFFLSEFYTTLTTYNGKTLLKRLKEEENGKE
;
A
#
# COMPACT_ATOMS: atom_id res chain seq x y z
N MET A 1 -32.73 4.52 14.92
CA MET A 1 -32.40 5.38 16.06
C MET A 1 -32.44 6.83 15.63
N ARG A 2 -33.13 7.70 16.33
CA ARG A 2 -33.25 9.12 15.95
C ARG A 2 -32.03 9.89 16.48
N GLN A 3 -31.59 10.94 15.78
CA GLN A 3 -30.42 11.76 16.16
C GLN A 3 -30.47 12.28 17.61
N LYS A 4 -31.70 12.47 18.13
CA LYS A 4 -31.94 12.85 19.54
C LYS A 4 -31.49 11.77 20.53
N ASP A 5 -31.70 10.50 20.19
CA ASP A 5 -31.35 9.35 21.04
C ASP A 5 -29.83 9.14 21.06
N TYR A 6 -29.16 9.37 19.92
CA TYR A 6 -27.70 9.37 19.80
C TYR A 6 -27.06 10.46 20.69
N ASN A 7 -27.59 11.68 20.63
CA ASN A 7 -27.06 12.80 21.42
C ASN A 7 -27.28 12.59 22.93
N LYS A 8 -28.37 11.89 23.31
CA LYS A 8 -28.65 11.55 24.72
C LYS A 8 -27.68 10.50 25.26
N LEU A 9 -27.38 9.47 24.45
CA LEU A 9 -26.37 8.45 24.78
C LEU A 9 -24.97 9.04 24.90
N ARG A 10 -24.60 9.96 23.97
CA ARG A 10 -23.29 10.62 23.97
C ARG A 10 -23.08 11.55 25.16
N LYS A 11 -24.13 12.27 25.62
CA LYS A 11 -24.07 13.15 26.78
C LYS A 11 -23.98 12.42 28.13
N GLY A 12 -24.47 11.16 28.17
CA GLY A 12 -24.40 10.32 29.37
C GLY A 12 -23.09 9.57 29.53
N TRP A 13 -22.19 9.70 28.54
CA TRP A 13 -20.90 9.01 28.54
C TRP A 13 -19.81 9.94 29.05
N ASP A 14 -19.41 9.72 30.29
CA ASP A 14 -18.32 10.42 30.94
C ASP A 14 -17.07 9.54 30.94
N ARG A 15 -16.00 10.01 30.30
CA ARG A 15 -14.74 9.28 30.14
C ARG A 15 -14.09 8.96 31.50
N ASP A 16 -14.28 9.84 32.46
CA ASP A 16 -13.71 9.68 33.80
C ASP A 16 -14.44 8.61 34.62
N ARG A 17 -15.75 8.47 34.40
CA ARG A 17 -16.57 7.41 34.99
C ARG A 17 -16.20 6.02 34.46
N TYR A 18 -15.83 5.95 33.17
CA TYR A 18 -15.36 4.72 32.54
C TYR A 18 -14.02 4.23 33.12
N ASN A 19 -13.12 5.16 33.43
CA ASN A 19 -11.81 4.85 34.02
C ASN A 19 -11.87 4.53 35.52
N ALA A 20 -12.86 5.09 36.24
CA ALA A 20 -13.00 4.92 37.70
C ALA A 20 -13.80 3.67 38.12
N GLU A 21 -14.82 3.27 37.35
CA GLU A 21 -15.74 2.18 37.72
C GLU A 21 -15.56 0.90 36.92
N GLY A 22 -14.56 0.79 36.05
CA GLY A 22 -14.21 -0.37 35.24
C GLY A 22 -15.41 -1.23 34.82
N TYR A 23 -15.58 -1.52 33.57
CA TYR A 23 -16.48 -2.52 32.97
C TYR A 23 -18.00 -2.39 33.11
N LYS A 24 -18.56 -1.57 34.00
CA LYS A 24 -20.02 -1.52 34.17
C LYS A 24 -20.78 -0.95 32.96
N ASP A 25 -20.16 -0.17 32.10
CA ASP A 25 -20.80 0.43 30.91
C ASP A 25 -20.23 -0.04 29.55
N MET A 26 -19.55 -1.19 29.50
CA MET A 26 -19.04 -1.74 28.25
C MET A 26 -20.16 -2.00 27.23
N THR A 27 -21.35 -2.39 27.70
CA THR A 27 -22.52 -2.61 26.85
C THR A 27 -23.01 -1.31 26.20
N ALA A 28 -23.04 -0.22 26.95
CA ALA A 28 -23.40 1.11 26.45
C ALA A 28 -22.35 1.63 25.46
N TYR A 29 -21.07 1.43 25.77
CA TYR A 29 -19.96 1.78 24.86
C TYR A 29 -20.01 1.00 23.54
N LEU A 30 -20.22 -0.32 23.59
CA LEU A 30 -20.35 -1.15 22.39
C LEU A 30 -21.59 -0.78 21.57
N ALA A 31 -22.71 -0.47 22.22
CA ALA A 31 -23.90 0.02 21.55
C ALA A 31 -23.65 1.34 20.84
N LEU A 32 -22.98 2.28 21.50
CA LEU A 32 -22.60 3.58 20.90
C LEU A 32 -21.68 3.40 19.70
N ARG A 33 -20.67 2.55 19.81
CA ARG A 33 -19.75 2.23 18.70
C ARG A 33 -20.44 1.57 17.53
N ASN A 34 -21.38 0.68 17.77
CA ASN A 34 -22.16 0.04 16.71
C ASN A 34 -23.04 1.07 15.98
N VAL A 35 -23.66 1.99 16.69
CA VAL A 35 -24.43 3.08 16.10
C VAL A 35 -23.54 4.00 15.27
N GLU A 36 -22.37 4.40 15.78
CA GLU A 36 -21.41 5.19 15.01
C GLU A 36 -20.93 4.48 13.75
N ARG A 37 -20.71 3.16 13.84
CA ARG A 37 -20.31 2.31 12.70
C ARG A 37 -21.41 2.24 11.65
N GLU A 38 -22.66 2.07 12.07
CA GLU A 38 -23.82 2.05 11.16
C GLU A 38 -24.07 3.42 10.51
N GLU A 39 -23.97 4.49 11.28
CA GLU A 39 -24.09 5.87 10.77
C GLU A 39 -22.97 6.19 9.77
N ARG A 40 -21.75 5.78 10.08
CA ARG A 40 -20.60 5.90 9.17
C ARG A 40 -20.81 5.05 7.92
N ALA A 41 -21.33 3.83 8.05
CA ALA A 41 -21.67 2.97 6.90
C ALA A 41 -22.79 3.58 6.05
N LYS A 42 -23.81 4.21 6.65
CA LYS A 42 -24.88 4.92 5.93
C LYS A 42 -24.37 6.17 5.20
N ARG A 43 -23.48 6.96 5.83
CA ARG A 43 -22.89 8.17 5.21
C ARG A 43 -21.91 7.84 4.08
N TYR A 44 -21.09 6.81 4.26
CA TYR A 44 -20.04 6.45 3.31
C TYR A 44 -20.39 5.26 2.43
N GLY A 45 -21.35 4.42 2.83
CA GLY A 45 -21.81 3.27 2.06
C GLY A 45 -22.47 3.63 0.72
N ARG A 46 -23.07 4.81 0.62
CA ARG A 46 -23.64 5.33 -0.64
C ARG A 46 -22.57 5.75 -1.68
N LYS A 47 -21.33 5.95 -1.28
CA LYS A 47 -20.23 6.35 -2.19
C LYS A 47 -19.37 5.20 -2.69
N ARG A 48 -19.61 3.97 -2.26
CA ARG A 48 -19.04 2.80 -2.90
C ARG A 48 -19.82 2.45 -4.17
N ARG A 49 -19.85 3.38 -5.14
CA ARG A 49 -19.90 2.93 -6.53
C ARG A 49 -18.72 1.97 -6.65
N ARG A 50 -18.99 0.75 -7.07
CA ARG A 50 -17.99 -0.22 -7.50
C ARG A 50 -17.11 0.46 -8.55
N SER A 51 -16.13 1.24 -8.12
CA SER A 51 -15.02 1.58 -8.97
C SER A 51 -14.33 0.26 -9.23
N GLY A 52 -14.31 -0.18 -10.47
CA GLY A 52 -13.51 -1.33 -10.87
C GLY A 52 -12.07 -1.20 -10.37
N PRO A 53 -11.25 -2.23 -10.51
CA PRO A 53 -9.89 -2.22 -10.01
C PRO A 53 -9.20 -0.92 -10.42
N ARG A 54 -8.78 -0.14 -9.43
CA ARG A 54 -8.21 1.21 -9.65
C ARG A 54 -6.80 1.15 -10.19
N HIS A 55 -6.12 0.05 -9.92
CA HIS A 55 -4.75 -0.16 -10.30
C HIS A 55 -4.63 -1.34 -11.27
N PRO A 56 -3.73 -1.31 -12.26
CA PRO A 56 -3.49 -2.45 -13.17
C PRO A 56 -3.25 -3.77 -12.44
N VAL A 57 -2.52 -3.76 -11.33
CA VAL A 57 -2.28 -4.93 -10.45
C VAL A 57 -3.59 -5.55 -9.93
N ASP A 58 -4.57 -4.72 -9.59
CA ASP A 58 -5.86 -5.23 -9.08
C ASP A 58 -6.65 -5.95 -10.17
N ARG A 59 -6.44 -5.58 -11.45
CA ARG A 59 -7.04 -6.26 -12.60
C ARG A 59 -6.43 -7.65 -12.82
N LEU A 60 -5.11 -7.75 -12.67
CA LEU A 60 -4.42 -9.04 -12.77
C LEU A 60 -4.85 -10.00 -11.66
N LYS A 61 -5.08 -9.49 -10.45
CA LYS A 61 -5.53 -10.28 -9.30
C LYS A 61 -7.03 -10.61 -9.32
N ALA A 62 -7.81 -9.97 -10.20
CA ALA A 62 -9.24 -10.20 -10.29
C ALA A 62 -9.52 -11.61 -10.84
N GLY A 63 -10.27 -12.41 -10.08
CA GLY A 63 -10.62 -13.78 -10.47
C GLY A 63 -9.64 -14.88 -10.03
N LEU A 64 -8.48 -14.53 -9.47
CA LEU A 64 -7.53 -15.48 -8.92
C LEU A 64 -7.93 -15.92 -7.51
N ASN A 65 -7.65 -17.18 -7.17
CA ASN A 65 -7.72 -17.67 -5.79
C ASN A 65 -6.55 -17.14 -4.94
N GLU A 66 -6.56 -17.38 -3.63
CA GLU A 66 -5.53 -16.85 -2.71
C GLU A 66 -4.12 -17.38 -3.02
N ASN A 67 -3.99 -18.66 -3.36
CA ASN A 67 -2.69 -19.27 -3.69
C ASN A 67 -2.14 -18.68 -5.00
N GLU A 68 -2.99 -18.49 -6.00
CA GLU A 68 -2.61 -17.88 -7.28
C GLU A 68 -2.20 -16.41 -7.10
N ARG A 69 -2.91 -15.67 -6.24
CA ARG A 69 -2.54 -14.29 -5.90
C ARG A 69 -1.20 -14.22 -5.21
N PHE A 70 -0.95 -15.11 -4.25
CA PHE A 70 0.32 -15.19 -3.55
C PHE A 70 1.47 -15.51 -4.51
N ALA A 71 1.31 -16.53 -5.37
CA ALA A 71 2.31 -16.89 -6.37
C ALA A 71 2.60 -15.74 -7.35
N LEU A 72 1.56 -15.01 -7.78
CA LEU A 72 1.71 -13.82 -8.63
C LEU A 72 2.49 -12.71 -7.92
N GLU A 73 2.22 -12.47 -6.63
CA GLU A 73 2.93 -11.47 -5.82
C GLU A 73 4.40 -11.86 -5.62
N GLU A 74 4.70 -13.11 -5.34
CA GLU A 74 6.08 -13.59 -5.22
C GLU A 74 6.85 -13.43 -6.52
N MET A 75 6.23 -13.81 -7.64
CA MET A 75 6.83 -13.63 -8.96
C MET A 75 7.08 -12.15 -9.28
N ALA A 76 6.10 -11.30 -9.02
CA ALA A 76 6.23 -9.85 -9.24
C ALA A 76 7.36 -9.26 -8.38
N ASN A 77 7.44 -9.65 -7.12
CA ASN A 77 8.51 -9.22 -6.22
C ASN A 77 9.87 -9.69 -6.70
N ALA A 78 9.99 -10.95 -7.14
CA ALA A 78 11.24 -11.51 -7.65
C ALA A 78 11.75 -10.73 -8.88
N ILE A 79 10.86 -10.37 -9.82
CA ILE A 79 11.20 -9.57 -11.00
C ILE A 79 11.72 -8.18 -10.59
N ILE A 80 11.06 -7.53 -9.64
CA ILE A 80 11.44 -6.18 -9.18
C ILE A 80 12.78 -6.22 -8.44
N ILE A 81 12.98 -7.22 -7.58
CA ILE A 81 14.24 -7.40 -6.84
C ILE A 81 15.39 -7.66 -7.81
N GLN A 82 15.20 -8.57 -8.77
CA GLN A 82 16.22 -8.87 -9.77
C GLN A 82 16.61 -7.62 -10.56
N ALA A 83 15.65 -6.85 -11.05
CA ALA A 83 15.93 -5.61 -11.77
C ALA A 83 16.69 -4.57 -10.90
N ALA A 84 16.40 -4.52 -9.60
CA ALA A 84 17.12 -3.63 -8.69
C ALA A 84 18.55 -4.11 -8.40
N GLU A 85 18.77 -5.42 -8.34
CA GLU A 85 20.11 -6.03 -8.21
C GLU A 85 20.94 -5.82 -9.47
N ASP A 86 20.37 -6.06 -10.65
CA ASP A 86 21.01 -5.82 -11.94
C ASP A 86 21.44 -4.36 -12.09
N TRP A 87 20.58 -3.43 -11.69
CA TRP A 87 20.91 -2.00 -11.68
C TRP A 87 22.09 -1.67 -10.75
N ARG A 88 22.10 -2.21 -9.52
CA ARG A 88 23.20 -2.01 -8.56
C ARG A 88 24.51 -2.60 -9.05
N GLU A 89 24.46 -3.80 -9.63
CA GLU A 89 25.64 -4.46 -10.19
C GLU A 89 26.22 -3.67 -11.35
N ALA A 90 25.37 -3.25 -12.30
CA ALA A 90 25.79 -2.42 -13.43
C ALA A 90 26.40 -1.09 -12.95
N LYS A 91 25.81 -0.43 -11.94
CA LYS A 91 26.39 0.79 -11.34
C LYS A 91 27.75 0.52 -10.69
N ARG A 92 27.93 -0.62 -10.02
CA ARG A 92 29.21 -1.04 -9.44
C ARG A 92 30.27 -1.25 -10.53
N MET A 93 29.89 -1.92 -11.65
CA MET A 93 30.79 -2.09 -12.79
C MET A 93 31.24 -0.75 -13.40
N LEU A 94 30.31 0.22 -13.52
CA LEU A 94 30.60 1.53 -14.07
C LEU A 94 31.56 2.36 -13.21
N ARG A 95 31.68 2.10 -11.90
CA ARG A 95 32.70 2.75 -11.06
C ARG A 95 34.10 2.26 -11.42
N THR A 96 34.24 1.00 -11.76
CA THR A 96 35.55 0.41 -12.12
C THR A 96 35.86 0.62 -13.61
N CYS A 97 34.87 0.51 -14.47
CA CYS A 97 34.96 0.63 -15.91
C CYS A 97 33.86 1.55 -16.45
N PRO A 98 34.06 2.87 -16.48
CA PRO A 98 33.03 3.84 -16.89
C PRO A 98 32.50 3.67 -18.32
N ASP A 99 33.34 3.13 -19.21
CA ASP A 99 33.03 2.95 -20.64
C ASP A 99 32.45 1.56 -20.95
N ASN A 100 32.09 0.78 -19.94
CA ASN A 100 31.49 -0.54 -20.15
C ASN A 100 30.08 -0.39 -20.76
N ALA A 101 30.01 -0.69 -22.08
CA ALA A 101 28.79 -0.54 -22.86
C ALA A 101 27.64 -1.44 -22.36
N GLU A 102 27.94 -2.66 -21.88
CA GLU A 102 26.95 -3.59 -21.33
C GLU A 102 26.34 -3.04 -20.04
N ALA A 103 27.19 -2.56 -19.12
CA ALA A 103 26.71 -1.98 -17.87
C ALA A 103 25.89 -0.70 -18.12
N ILE A 104 26.28 0.14 -19.10
CA ILE A 104 25.50 1.32 -19.51
C ILE A 104 24.12 0.90 -20.04
N SER A 105 24.07 -0.16 -20.87
CA SER A 105 22.79 -0.68 -21.41
C SER A 105 21.90 -1.20 -20.29
N THR A 106 22.44 -2.02 -19.38
CA THR A 106 21.72 -2.58 -18.24
C THR A 106 21.11 -1.51 -17.35
N VAL A 107 21.87 -0.43 -17.04
CA VAL A 107 21.33 0.71 -16.27
C VAL A 107 20.14 1.35 -16.99
N LYS A 108 20.27 1.61 -18.30
CA LYS A 108 19.19 2.23 -19.08
C LYS A 108 17.96 1.34 -19.16
N GLU A 109 18.13 0.06 -19.37
CA GLU A 109 17.04 -0.92 -19.50
C GLU A 109 16.29 -1.08 -18.17
N THR A 110 17.01 -1.19 -17.06
CA THR A 110 16.40 -1.31 -15.74
C THR A 110 15.71 -0.01 -15.30
N GLU A 111 16.27 1.16 -15.58
CA GLU A 111 15.60 2.44 -15.33
C GLU A 111 14.33 2.57 -16.19
N ALA A 112 14.37 2.18 -17.46
CA ALA A 112 13.19 2.15 -18.33
C ALA A 112 12.12 1.18 -17.81
N PHE A 113 12.51 -0.01 -17.33
CA PHE A 113 11.61 -0.98 -16.72
C PHE A 113 10.86 -0.36 -15.53
N PHE A 114 11.55 0.28 -14.57
CA PHE A 114 10.91 0.90 -13.40
C PHE A 114 9.94 2.03 -13.78
N LEU A 115 10.12 2.67 -14.92
CA LEU A 115 9.26 3.73 -15.43
C LEU A 115 8.15 3.23 -16.36
N SER A 116 8.14 1.95 -16.69
CA SER A 116 7.21 1.36 -17.66
C SER A 116 5.80 1.12 -17.08
N GLU A 117 4.83 0.99 -17.99
CA GLU A 117 3.48 0.53 -17.62
C GLU A 117 3.51 -0.92 -17.09
N PHE A 118 4.42 -1.76 -17.60
CA PHE A 118 4.57 -3.12 -17.11
C PHE A 118 4.92 -3.16 -15.62
N TYR A 119 5.83 -2.31 -15.15
CA TYR A 119 6.13 -2.18 -13.72
C TYR A 119 4.86 -1.87 -12.91
N THR A 120 3.99 -0.99 -13.40
CA THR A 120 2.74 -0.66 -12.71
C THR A 120 1.73 -1.82 -12.68
N THR A 121 1.88 -2.82 -13.54
CA THR A 121 1.09 -4.06 -13.47
C THR A 121 1.58 -5.03 -12.40
N LEU A 122 2.85 -4.94 -12.01
CA LEU A 122 3.46 -5.81 -11.01
C LEU A 122 3.24 -5.32 -9.58
N THR A 123 3.26 -4.00 -9.37
CA THR A 123 3.19 -3.42 -8.03
C THR A 123 2.45 -2.08 -8.01
N THR A 124 1.90 -1.75 -6.83
CA THR A 124 1.35 -0.41 -6.55
C THR A 124 2.43 0.59 -6.11
N TYR A 125 3.66 0.12 -5.86
CA TYR A 125 4.75 0.98 -5.47
C TYR A 125 5.26 1.82 -6.65
N ASN A 126 5.51 3.11 -6.42
CA ASN A 126 5.90 4.02 -7.49
C ASN A 126 7.35 3.79 -7.92
N GLY A 127 7.57 3.45 -9.20
CA GLY A 127 8.90 3.17 -9.75
C GLY A 127 9.85 4.36 -9.71
N LYS A 128 9.36 5.60 -9.86
CA LYS A 128 10.19 6.81 -9.71
C LYS A 128 10.74 6.94 -8.29
N THR A 129 9.92 6.60 -7.29
CA THR A 129 10.32 6.63 -5.89
C THR A 129 11.37 5.54 -5.61
N LEU A 130 11.21 4.35 -6.20
CA LEU A 130 12.19 3.29 -6.08
C LEU A 130 13.53 3.69 -6.70
N LEU A 131 13.52 4.21 -7.92
CA LEU A 131 14.74 4.70 -8.59
C LEU A 131 15.44 5.80 -7.80
N LYS A 132 14.68 6.72 -7.23
CA LYS A 132 15.26 7.78 -6.39
C LYS A 132 16.01 7.17 -5.20
N ARG A 133 15.42 6.21 -4.51
CA ARG A 133 16.06 5.50 -3.39
C ARG A 133 17.30 4.73 -3.81
N LEU A 134 17.25 4.01 -4.94
CA LEU A 134 18.41 3.31 -5.47
C LEU A 134 19.58 4.27 -5.77
N LYS A 135 19.28 5.43 -6.35
CA LYS A 135 20.29 6.48 -6.62
C LYS A 135 20.84 7.11 -5.34
N GLU A 136 20.00 7.31 -4.32
CA GLU A 136 20.42 7.82 -3.01
C GLU A 136 21.31 6.79 -2.27
N GLU A 137 20.98 5.49 -2.32
CA GLU A 137 21.80 4.41 -1.76
C GLU A 137 23.18 4.34 -2.42
N GLU A 138 23.25 4.61 -3.71
CA GLU A 138 24.48 4.58 -4.49
C GLU A 138 25.36 5.79 -4.16
N ASN A 139 24.79 6.98 -4.11
CA ASN A 139 25.52 8.21 -3.78
C ASN A 139 25.98 8.27 -2.32
N GLY A 140 25.32 7.56 -1.41
CA GLY A 140 25.71 7.48 0.01
C GLY A 140 26.83 6.49 0.30
N LYS A 141 27.36 5.79 -0.72
CA LYS A 141 28.49 4.85 -0.60
C LYS A 141 29.85 5.45 -1.05
N GLU A 142 29.87 6.72 -1.40
CA GLU A 142 31.08 7.50 -1.61
C GLU A 142 31.56 8.03 -0.25
#